data_c0144d60603e7d947b68710766ccb8ef
#
_entry.id   c0144d60603e7d947b68710766ccb8ef
#
_cell.length_a   1.000
_cell.length_b   1.000
_cell.length_c   1.000
_cell.angle_alpha   90.00
_cell.angle_beta   90.00
_cell.angle_gamma   90.00
#
_symmetry.space_group_name_H-M   'P 1'
#
loop_
_entity.id
_entity.type
_entity.pdbx_description
1 polymer ?
#
loop_
_entity_poly.entity_id
_entity_poly.type
_entity_poly.pdbx_seq_one_letter_code
_entity_poly.pdbx_strand_id
1 'polypeptide(L)'
;MKFLFTLLATLFFALPVWAVDVQMGANGNLVFEPSEINIAPGESIHFVNNMLPPHNVVVEDHPELSHTDLAFAPGEEFDIAFPDEGDYTFWCDPHKGAGMIGIVHVS
;
A
#
# COMPACT_ATOMS: atom_id res chain seq x y z
N MET A 1 -15.61 41.44 -22.78
CA MET A 1 -15.40 40.86 -22.50
C MET A 1 -15.00 40.09 -22.02
N LYS A 2 -14.85 39.55 -21.75
CA LYS A 2 -14.54 38.75 -21.29
C LYS A 2 -14.18 37.91 -20.84
N PHE A 3 -13.88 37.38 -20.76
CA PHE A 3 -13.56 36.55 -20.35
C PHE A 3 -13.18 35.78 -19.98
N LEU A 4 -13.12 35.38 -19.88
CA LEU A 4 -12.88 34.52 -19.53
C LEU A 4 -12.39 33.87 -18.96
N PHE A 5 -12.03 33.60 -18.82
CA PHE A 5 -11.52 32.94 -18.25
C PHE A 5 -11.42 32.08 -17.75
N THR A 6 -11.52 31.70 -17.55
CA THR A 6 -11.68 30.82 -16.92
C THR A 6 -11.12 29.78 -16.94
N LEU A 7 -10.64 29.58 -17.21
CA LEU A 7 -10.07 28.72 -17.21
C LEU A 7 -9.45 28.19 -16.66
N LEU A 8 -9.22 27.93 -16.57
CA LEU A 8 -8.68 27.51 -16.18
C LEU A 8 -8.36 26.79 -15.31
N ALA A 9 -8.11 26.88 -14.94
CA ALA A 9 -7.81 26.26 -13.67
C ALA A 9 -8.13 24.82 -13.67
N THR A 10 -8.42 24.41 -14.72
CA THR A 10 -8.90 23.06 -14.86
C THR A 10 -7.81 22.05 -14.96
N LEU A 11 -6.69 22.41 -14.44
CA LEU A 11 -5.59 21.50 -14.54
C LEU A 11 -5.62 20.53 -13.41
N PHE A 12 -6.35 19.48 -13.61
CA PHE A 12 -6.28 18.36 -12.71
C PHE A 12 -5.34 17.34 -13.29
N PHE A 13 -4.31 17.06 -12.58
CA PHE A 13 -3.45 15.96 -12.91
C PHE A 13 -3.83 14.81 -12.05
N ALA A 14 -4.17 13.72 -12.70
CA ALA A 14 -4.41 12.49 -11.97
C ALA A 14 -3.07 11.90 -11.58
N LEU A 15 -2.43 12.51 -10.61
CA LEU A 15 -1.18 11.98 -10.09
C LEU A 15 -1.48 10.84 -9.14
N PRO A 16 -0.67 9.78 -9.17
CA PRO A 16 -0.79 8.75 -8.15
C PRO A 16 -0.52 9.38 -6.79
N VAL A 17 -1.37 9.05 -5.83
CA VAL A 17 -1.23 9.56 -4.46
C VAL A 17 -0.85 8.40 -3.58
N TRP A 18 0.36 8.46 -3.05
CA TRP A 18 0.85 7.49 -2.09
C TRP A 18 0.74 8.10 -0.71
N ALA A 19 -0.10 7.52 0.14
CA ALA A 19 -0.28 8.02 1.49
C ALA A 19 0.85 7.58 2.40
N VAL A 20 1.34 6.35 2.20
CA VAL A 20 2.32 5.73 3.10
C VAL A 20 3.21 4.79 2.33
N ASP A 21 4.49 4.80 2.66
CA ASP A 21 5.44 3.78 2.25
C ASP A 21 5.56 2.75 3.36
N VAL A 22 5.49 1.48 3.02
CA VAL A 22 5.61 0.38 3.96
C VAL A 22 6.80 -0.48 3.56
N GLN A 23 7.72 -0.67 4.50
CA GLN A 23 8.87 -1.55 4.31
C GLN A 23 8.50 -2.97 4.70
N MET A 24 8.85 -3.92 3.85
CA MET A 24 8.66 -5.35 4.14
C MET A 24 10.00 -5.93 4.56
N GLY A 25 10.08 -6.42 5.79
CA GLY A 25 11.33 -6.94 6.35
C GLY A 25 12.24 -5.85 6.88
N ALA A 26 11.67 -4.80 7.46
CA ALA A 26 12.41 -3.65 7.94
C ALA A 26 13.45 -4.05 9.00
N ASN A 27 14.66 -3.54 8.85
CA ASN A 27 15.74 -3.73 9.81
C ASN A 27 16.06 -5.20 10.12
N GLY A 28 15.78 -6.09 9.16
CA GLY A 28 16.03 -7.51 9.34
C GLY A 28 15.03 -8.23 10.22
N ASN A 29 13.83 -7.65 10.40
CA ASN A 29 12.74 -8.27 11.15
C ASN A 29 11.64 -8.67 10.19
N LEU A 30 10.91 -9.74 10.51
CA LEU A 30 9.78 -10.20 9.71
C LEU A 30 8.55 -9.39 10.07
N VAL A 31 8.55 -8.12 9.65
CA VAL A 31 7.49 -7.17 9.96
C VAL A 31 7.23 -6.26 8.77
N PHE A 32 6.04 -5.67 8.76
CA PHE A 32 5.74 -4.50 7.94
C PHE A 32 6.00 -3.26 8.80
N GLU A 33 6.67 -2.26 8.22
CA GLU A 33 6.94 -1.04 8.96
C GLU A 33 6.52 0.17 8.12
N PRO A 34 5.49 0.90 8.52
CA PRO A 34 4.64 0.67 9.70
C PRO A 34 3.67 -0.49 9.48
N SER A 35 3.17 -1.06 10.56
CA SER A 35 2.22 -2.17 10.49
C SER A 35 0.77 -1.73 10.70
N GLU A 36 0.55 -0.52 11.16
CA GLU A 36 -0.78 0.06 11.26
C GLU A 36 -0.82 1.35 10.46
N ILE A 37 -1.76 1.44 9.52
CA ILE A 37 -1.75 2.47 8.50
C ILE A 37 -3.12 3.11 8.41
N ASN A 38 -3.17 4.44 8.32
CA ASN A 38 -4.39 5.19 8.15
C ASN A 38 -4.33 5.94 6.82
N ILE A 39 -5.30 5.70 5.95
CA ILE A 39 -5.37 6.37 4.65
C ILE A 39 -6.81 6.76 4.35
N ALA A 40 -6.97 7.63 3.36
CA ALA A 40 -8.28 8.00 2.82
C ALA A 40 -8.65 7.04 1.69
N PRO A 41 -9.96 6.90 1.39
CA PRO A 41 -10.38 6.06 0.27
C PRO A 41 -9.73 6.50 -1.04
N GLY A 42 -9.26 5.53 -1.79
CA GLY A 42 -8.60 5.76 -3.08
C GLY A 42 -7.12 6.00 -3.00
N GLU A 43 -6.57 6.17 -1.81
CA GLU A 43 -5.12 6.32 -1.67
C GLU A 43 -4.43 4.97 -1.77
N SER A 44 -3.17 5.00 -2.19
CA SER A 44 -2.37 3.79 -2.37
C SER A 44 -1.30 3.69 -1.29
N ILE A 45 -1.03 2.47 -0.90
CA ILE A 45 0.12 2.14 -0.05
C ILE A 45 1.21 1.61 -0.96
N HIS A 46 2.42 2.12 -0.77
CA HIS A 46 3.59 1.73 -1.53
C HIS A 46 4.41 0.75 -0.70
N PHE A 47 4.48 -0.50 -1.13
CA PHE A 47 5.23 -1.54 -0.43
C PHE A 47 6.58 -1.72 -1.06
N VAL A 48 7.62 -1.74 -0.23
CA VAL A 48 9.00 -1.89 -0.68
C VAL A 48 9.62 -3.10 -0.01
N ASN A 49 10.16 -4.00 -0.83
CA ASN A 49 10.85 -5.20 -0.34
C ASN A 49 12.21 -4.78 0.22
N ASN A 50 12.46 -5.09 1.48
CA ASN A 50 13.69 -4.72 2.14
C ASN A 50 14.58 -5.93 2.41
N MET A 51 14.36 -6.60 3.54
CA MET A 51 15.22 -7.71 3.95
C MET A 51 14.39 -8.96 4.23
N LEU A 52 15.08 -10.11 4.29
CA LEU A 52 14.50 -11.41 4.60
C LEU A 52 13.39 -11.84 3.63
N PRO A 53 13.59 -11.67 2.30
CA PRO A 53 12.60 -12.11 1.34
C PRO A 53 12.40 -13.61 1.38
N PRO A 54 11.32 -14.16 0.78
CA PRO A 54 10.37 -13.43 -0.04
C PRO A 54 9.24 -12.82 0.77
N HIS A 55 8.64 -11.75 0.24
CA HIS A 55 7.48 -11.11 0.86
C HIS A 55 6.37 -10.91 -0.15
N ASN A 56 5.14 -10.90 0.34
CA ASN A 56 3.98 -10.52 -0.45
C ASN A 56 2.97 -9.85 0.49
N VAL A 57 1.83 -9.43 -0.06
CA VAL A 57 0.76 -8.83 0.72
C VAL A 57 -0.54 -9.51 0.36
N VAL A 58 -1.13 -10.19 1.33
CA VAL A 58 -2.44 -10.81 1.20
C VAL A 58 -3.40 -10.04 2.09
N VAL A 59 -4.43 -9.46 1.49
CA VAL A 59 -5.45 -8.71 2.23
C VAL A 59 -6.60 -9.67 2.51
N GLU A 60 -6.93 -9.84 3.79
CA GLU A 60 -7.94 -10.79 4.24
C GLU A 60 -9.27 -10.54 3.53
N ASP A 61 -9.84 -11.59 2.93
CA ASP A 61 -11.11 -11.57 2.23
C ASP A 61 -11.16 -10.65 1.00
N HIS A 62 -10.01 -10.15 0.56
CA HIS A 62 -9.94 -9.22 -0.58
C HIS A 62 -8.83 -9.62 -1.55
N PRO A 63 -9.04 -10.70 -2.32
CA PRO A 63 -8.01 -11.10 -3.29
C PRO A 63 -7.76 -10.02 -4.34
N GLU A 64 -8.76 -9.19 -4.63
CA GLU A 64 -8.60 -8.11 -5.59
C GLU A 64 -7.65 -7.01 -5.10
N LEU A 65 -7.41 -6.92 -3.79
CA LEU A 65 -6.50 -5.95 -3.20
C LEU A 65 -5.16 -6.58 -2.85
N SER A 66 -5.00 -7.87 -3.08
CA SER A 66 -3.81 -8.60 -2.66
C SER A 66 -2.76 -8.60 -3.77
N HIS A 67 -1.49 -8.56 -3.36
CA HIS A 67 -0.36 -8.77 -4.24
C HIS A 67 0.28 -10.09 -3.83
N THR A 68 -0.18 -11.17 -4.42
CA THR A 68 0.23 -12.53 -4.01
C THR A 68 1.56 -12.96 -4.60
N ASP A 69 2.00 -12.34 -5.69
CA ASP A 69 3.31 -12.61 -6.24
C ASP A 69 4.39 -12.27 -5.23
N LEU A 70 5.37 -13.15 -5.12
CA LEU A 70 6.44 -12.98 -4.14
C LEU A 70 7.51 -12.04 -4.65
N ALA A 71 7.91 -11.09 -3.81
CA ALA A 71 9.00 -10.18 -4.07
C ALA A 71 10.27 -10.76 -3.46
N PHE A 72 11.29 -10.99 -4.27
CA PHE A 72 12.54 -11.59 -3.83
C PHE A 72 13.69 -10.58 -3.78
N ALA A 73 13.71 -9.63 -4.70
CA ALA A 73 14.85 -8.73 -4.84
C ALA A 73 14.72 -7.55 -3.88
N PRO A 74 15.82 -7.16 -3.22
CA PRO A 74 15.81 -5.92 -2.42
C PRO A 74 15.44 -4.73 -3.31
N GLY A 75 14.55 -3.87 -2.80
CA GLY A 75 14.10 -2.70 -3.55
C GLY A 75 12.95 -2.96 -4.51
N GLU A 76 12.54 -4.20 -4.68
CA GLU A 76 11.35 -4.51 -5.49
C GLU A 76 10.13 -3.91 -4.80
N GLU A 77 9.24 -3.27 -5.58
CA GLU A 77 8.16 -2.49 -5.00
C GLU A 77 6.87 -2.63 -5.77
N PHE A 78 5.75 -2.37 -5.10
CA PHE A 78 4.44 -2.40 -5.73
C PHE A 78 3.47 -1.56 -4.91
N ASP A 79 2.36 -1.15 -5.55
CA ASP A 79 1.34 -0.32 -4.91
C ASP A 79 0.04 -1.09 -4.80
N ILE A 80 -0.69 -0.83 -3.72
CA ILE A 80 -2.05 -1.32 -3.57
C ILE A 80 -2.94 -0.15 -3.22
N ALA A 81 -3.96 0.10 -4.05
CA ALA A 81 -4.95 1.14 -3.81
C ALA A 81 -6.13 0.55 -3.04
N PHE A 82 -6.64 1.30 -2.07
CA PHE A 82 -7.79 0.88 -1.27
C PHE A 82 -8.95 1.83 -1.56
N PRO A 83 -9.87 1.44 -2.44
CA PRO A 83 -10.94 2.36 -2.87
C PRO A 83 -12.02 2.58 -1.83
N ASP A 84 -12.29 1.61 -0.96
CA ASP A 84 -13.45 1.64 -0.08
C ASP A 84 -13.07 1.80 1.37
N GLU A 85 -13.92 2.50 2.11
CA GLU A 85 -13.76 2.61 3.57
C GLU A 85 -13.84 1.25 4.22
N GLY A 86 -13.09 1.08 5.31
CA GLY A 86 -13.10 -0.14 6.07
C GLY A 86 -11.76 -0.39 6.75
N ASP A 87 -11.73 -1.45 7.53
CA ASP A 87 -10.50 -1.92 8.17
C ASP A 87 -10.10 -3.21 7.49
N TYR A 88 -8.83 -3.27 7.06
CA TYR A 88 -8.33 -4.39 6.27
C TYR A 88 -7.10 -4.97 6.95
N THR A 89 -7.20 -6.22 7.36
CA THR A 89 -6.03 -6.95 7.87
C THR A 89 -5.28 -7.53 6.69
N PHE A 90 -3.97 -7.44 6.74
CA PHE A 90 -3.13 -8.03 5.71
C PHE A 90 -1.93 -8.73 6.33
N TRP A 91 -1.33 -9.65 5.57
CA TRP A 91 -0.17 -10.39 6.04
C TRP A 91 0.73 -10.78 4.87
N CYS A 92 1.93 -11.23 5.22
CA CYS A 92 2.86 -11.84 4.27
C CYS A 92 2.70 -13.36 4.41
N ASP A 93 2.31 -14.04 3.34
CA ASP A 93 2.03 -15.48 3.40
C ASP A 93 3.20 -16.29 3.97
N PRO A 94 4.44 -16.15 3.46
CA PRO A 94 5.53 -16.95 3.99
C PRO A 94 5.83 -16.71 5.46
N HIS A 95 5.47 -15.54 5.99
CA HIS A 95 5.88 -15.15 7.34
C HIS A 95 4.70 -14.83 8.26
N LYS A 96 3.49 -15.18 7.87
CA LYS A 96 2.31 -14.96 8.70
C LYS A 96 2.47 -15.63 10.06
N GLY A 97 3.00 -16.84 10.06
CA GLY A 97 3.23 -17.58 11.30
C GLY A 97 4.24 -16.94 12.22
N ALA A 98 5.10 -16.07 11.70
CA ALA A 98 6.06 -15.32 12.51
C ALA A 98 5.48 -13.96 12.95
N GLY A 99 4.23 -13.66 12.62
CA GLY A 99 3.58 -12.43 13.03
C GLY A 99 3.72 -11.27 12.06
N MET A 100 4.09 -11.53 10.80
CA MET A 100 4.19 -10.47 9.79
C MET A 100 2.80 -10.11 9.30
N ILE A 101 2.10 -9.31 10.08
CA ILE A 101 0.70 -8.95 9.91
C ILE A 101 0.55 -7.45 10.13
N GLY A 102 -0.33 -6.81 9.37
CA GLY A 102 -0.64 -5.41 9.53
C GLY A 102 -2.13 -5.13 9.37
N ILE A 103 -2.49 -3.86 9.55
CA ILE A 103 -3.88 -3.43 9.39
C ILE A 103 -3.91 -2.05 8.73
N VAL A 104 -4.84 -1.88 7.80
CA VAL A 104 -5.10 -0.61 7.13
C VAL A 104 -6.47 -0.12 7.54
N HIS A 105 -6.53 1.12 8.02
CA HIS A 105 -7.77 1.81 8.30
C HIS A 105 -8.01 2.81 7.17
N VAL A 106 -9.08 2.62 6.43
CA VAL A 106 -9.47 3.49 5.32
C VAL A 106 -10.71 4.27 5.74
N SER A 107 -10.56 5.57 5.85
CA SER A 107 -11.69 6.38 6.32
C SER A 107 -11.70 7.80 5.77
#